data_3dd424226b13faa99cc9d338d84e6ccf
#
_entry.id   3dd424226b13faa99cc9d338d84e6ccf
#
_cell.length_a   1.000
_cell.length_b   1.000
_cell.length_c   1.000
_cell.angle_alpha   90.00
_cell.angle_beta   90.00
_cell.angle_gamma   90.00
#
_symmetry.space_group_name_H-M   'P 1'
#
loop_
_entity.id
_entity.type
_entity.pdbx_description
1 polymer ?
#
loop_
_entity_poly.entity_id
_entity_poly.type
_entity_poly.pdbx_seq_one_letter_code
_entity_poly.pdbx_strand_id
1 'polypeptide(L)'
;MTRPVLVTSASGGRQGKTGRHVSELLLKRGIPVRAFVHKIDERSERLRALGAEIFEGDFLDIRSVQRAVQGTSSIYFAYPVQDGLMDATAAMALAAREAGVSRLVNLVMLQSTPDAPTPRMRQNYLSEQVFEWANIGAVHIRATVFYENLGAAARQSLPAQGAVRLPWGSESTVLPLVAGEDVARVAVGLLTSPQLVAGAAYPVIGTTISLREIITTFARVLGKNVRYEEISDDEWRSHAAARGYNEHAIAHLSALWRALRGAAIDPNDPRYAVTDTIEKIGGAKPKTFEAFVREGQSELLAKSA
;
A
#
# COMPACT_ATOMS: atom_id res chain seq x y z
N MET A 1 1.05 28.03 -14.69
CA MET A 1 0.91 27.23 -13.45
C MET A 1 1.19 25.78 -13.77
N THR A 2 2.02 25.11 -12.99
CA THR A 2 2.27 23.67 -13.13
C THR A 2 1.00 22.90 -12.80
N ARG A 3 0.62 21.94 -13.68
CA ARG A 3 -0.57 21.11 -13.46
C ARG A 3 -0.32 20.15 -12.28
N PRO A 4 -1.32 19.90 -11.41
CA PRO A 4 -1.14 19.04 -10.24
C PRO A 4 -1.01 17.55 -10.63
N VAL A 5 -0.38 16.78 -9.75
CA VAL A 5 -0.45 15.31 -9.74
C VAL A 5 -1.74 14.90 -9.04
N LEU A 6 -2.57 14.09 -9.69
CA LEU A 6 -3.70 13.44 -9.02
C LEU A 6 -3.19 12.28 -8.15
N VAL A 7 -3.46 12.36 -6.87
CA VAL A 7 -3.11 11.28 -5.92
C VAL A 7 -4.40 10.67 -5.38
N THR A 8 -4.64 9.41 -5.65
CA THR A 8 -5.80 8.69 -5.15
C THR A 8 -5.53 8.04 -3.80
N SER A 9 -6.59 7.73 -3.04
CA SER A 9 -6.48 7.25 -1.64
C SER A 9 -5.62 8.17 -0.78
N ALA A 10 -5.64 9.47 -1.07
CA ALA A 10 -4.71 10.46 -0.55
C ALA A 10 -4.79 10.66 0.96
N SER A 11 -5.99 10.53 1.57
CA SER A 11 -6.14 10.63 3.04
C SER A 11 -5.52 9.45 3.80
N GLY A 12 -5.01 8.44 3.07
CA GLY A 12 -4.45 7.23 3.63
C GLY A 12 -5.52 6.26 4.13
N GLY A 13 -5.25 4.97 3.93
CA GLY A 13 -6.09 3.88 4.39
C GLY A 13 -5.48 3.15 5.60
N ARG A 14 -5.99 1.96 5.87
CA ARG A 14 -5.51 1.08 6.95
C ARG A 14 -4.18 0.40 6.60
N GLN A 15 -3.87 0.24 5.32
CA GLN A 15 -2.69 -0.46 4.81
C GLN A 15 -1.75 0.52 4.11
N GLY A 16 -0.46 0.46 4.41
CA GLY A 16 0.63 1.18 3.74
C GLY A 16 0.55 2.71 3.72
N LYS A 17 -0.64 3.28 3.79
CA LYS A 17 -0.90 4.74 3.75
C LYS A 17 -0.21 5.47 2.58
N THR A 18 0.05 4.75 1.49
CA THR A 18 0.92 5.19 0.39
C THR A 18 0.45 6.48 -0.28
N GLY A 19 -0.87 6.63 -0.53
CA GLY A 19 -1.41 7.86 -1.12
C GLY A 19 -1.13 9.10 -0.27
N ARG A 20 -1.21 8.99 1.08
CA ARG A 20 -0.84 10.08 1.99
C ARG A 20 0.66 10.39 1.87
N HIS A 21 1.52 9.38 1.96
CA HIS A 21 2.96 9.58 1.84
C HIS A 21 3.37 10.17 0.48
N VAL A 22 2.75 9.72 -0.63
CA VAL A 22 2.96 10.29 -1.96
C VAL A 22 2.59 11.77 -1.98
N SER A 23 1.42 12.13 -1.43
CA SER A 23 0.96 13.52 -1.37
C SER A 23 1.93 14.40 -0.58
N GLU A 24 2.31 13.97 0.64
CA GLU A 24 3.25 14.68 1.50
C GLU A 24 4.63 14.87 0.84
N LEU A 25 5.15 13.81 0.19
CA LEU A 25 6.45 13.86 -0.50
C LEU A 25 6.45 14.78 -1.73
N LEU A 26 5.37 14.78 -2.52
CA LEU A 26 5.23 15.68 -3.67
C LEU A 26 5.13 17.13 -3.22
N LEU A 27 4.29 17.43 -2.23
CA LEU A 27 4.13 18.77 -1.66
C LEU A 27 5.44 19.31 -1.09
N LYS A 28 6.20 18.46 -0.34
CA LYS A 28 7.52 18.82 0.17
C LYS A 28 8.52 19.18 -0.93
N ARG A 29 8.35 18.65 -2.16
CA ARG A 29 9.16 18.97 -3.34
C ARG A 29 8.62 20.17 -4.14
N GLY A 30 7.57 20.85 -3.65
CA GLY A 30 6.91 21.95 -4.35
C GLY A 30 6.10 21.53 -5.56
N ILE A 31 5.75 20.24 -5.67
CA ILE A 31 4.93 19.71 -6.77
C ILE A 31 3.46 19.79 -6.34
N PRO A 32 2.60 20.48 -7.11
CA PRO A 32 1.19 20.60 -6.78
C PRO A 32 0.48 19.23 -6.76
N VAL A 33 -0.38 19.02 -5.76
CA VAL A 33 -1.14 17.79 -5.57
C VAL A 33 -2.63 18.07 -5.57
N ARG A 34 -3.39 17.32 -6.36
CA ARG A 34 -4.83 17.14 -6.18
C ARG A 34 -5.07 15.83 -5.45
N ALA A 35 -5.50 15.91 -4.21
CA ALA A 35 -5.76 14.78 -3.35
C ALA A 35 -7.19 14.29 -3.54
N PHE A 36 -7.38 13.15 -4.22
CA PHE A 36 -8.69 12.52 -4.39
C PHE A 36 -9.05 11.73 -3.14
N VAL A 37 -10.12 12.14 -2.48
CA VAL A 37 -10.61 11.55 -1.23
C VAL A 37 -12.09 11.18 -1.36
N HIS A 38 -12.53 10.10 -0.71
CA HIS A 38 -13.92 9.69 -0.73
C HIS A 38 -14.81 10.62 0.15
N LYS A 39 -14.22 11.12 1.24
CA LYS A 39 -14.88 12.05 2.17
C LYS A 39 -13.86 13.01 2.75
N ILE A 40 -14.27 14.26 2.90
CA ILE A 40 -13.45 15.26 3.59
C ILE A 40 -13.52 14.98 5.10
N ASP A 41 -12.34 14.81 5.71
CA ASP A 41 -12.14 14.58 7.15
C ASP A 41 -10.84 15.22 7.63
N GLU A 42 -10.50 15.08 8.92
CA GLU A 42 -9.27 15.61 9.48
C GLU A 42 -7.99 15.20 8.72
N ARG A 43 -7.98 14.01 8.10
CA ARG A 43 -6.81 13.52 7.36
C ARG A 43 -6.64 14.30 6.06
N SER A 44 -7.72 14.60 5.36
CA SER A 44 -7.69 15.42 4.14
C SER A 44 -7.42 16.90 4.47
N GLU A 45 -7.94 17.40 5.61
CA GLU A 45 -7.65 18.76 6.06
C GLU A 45 -6.16 18.97 6.39
N ARG A 46 -5.47 17.94 6.92
CA ARG A 46 -4.01 17.98 7.09
C ARG A 46 -3.28 18.14 5.76
N LEU A 47 -3.72 17.44 4.71
CA LEU A 47 -3.16 17.61 3.38
C LEU A 47 -3.45 19.00 2.80
N ARG A 48 -4.65 19.55 3.04
CA ARG A 48 -5.00 20.93 2.67
C ARG A 48 -4.08 21.93 3.35
N ALA A 49 -3.80 21.75 4.63
CA ALA A 49 -2.88 22.59 5.37
C ALA A 49 -1.43 22.54 4.83
N LEU A 50 -1.05 21.43 4.18
CA LEU A 50 0.23 21.28 3.48
C LEU A 50 0.21 21.84 2.05
N GLY A 51 -0.92 22.36 1.57
CA GLY A 51 -1.07 22.97 0.25
C GLY A 51 -1.68 22.08 -0.83
N ALA A 52 -2.27 20.92 -0.48
CA ALA A 52 -2.99 20.10 -1.45
C ALA A 52 -4.35 20.70 -1.81
N GLU A 53 -4.72 20.60 -3.09
CA GLU A 53 -6.11 20.74 -3.54
C GLU A 53 -6.87 19.47 -3.11
N ILE A 54 -7.91 19.61 -2.26
CA ILE A 54 -8.72 18.48 -1.86
C ILE A 54 -9.91 18.35 -2.80
N PHE A 55 -9.99 17.18 -3.44
CA PHE A 55 -11.10 16.81 -4.33
C PHE A 55 -11.87 15.65 -3.73
N GLU A 56 -13.10 15.92 -3.27
CA GLU A 56 -14.03 14.89 -2.80
C GLU A 56 -14.72 14.22 -3.98
N GLY A 57 -14.67 12.88 -4.04
CA GLY A 57 -15.26 12.14 -5.14
C GLY A 57 -15.35 10.64 -4.89
N ASP A 58 -16.06 9.99 -5.80
CA ASP A 58 -16.25 8.54 -5.80
C ASP A 58 -15.56 7.92 -7.03
N PHE A 59 -14.77 6.87 -6.80
CA PHE A 59 -14.14 6.08 -7.87
C PHE A 59 -15.14 5.37 -8.79
N LEU A 60 -16.32 5.05 -8.29
CA LEU A 60 -17.36 4.35 -9.02
C LEU A 60 -18.32 5.30 -9.77
N ASP A 61 -18.20 6.62 -9.57
CA ASP A 61 -18.82 7.64 -10.39
C ASP A 61 -17.84 8.15 -11.45
N ILE A 62 -18.06 7.71 -12.70
CA ILE A 62 -17.20 8.10 -13.83
C ILE A 62 -17.11 9.62 -14.00
N ARG A 63 -18.18 10.37 -13.75
CA ARG A 63 -18.17 11.83 -13.88
C ARG A 63 -17.33 12.48 -12.78
N SER A 64 -17.35 11.91 -11.59
CA SER A 64 -16.47 12.33 -10.49
C SER A 64 -14.99 12.12 -10.85
N VAL A 65 -14.65 10.94 -11.39
CA VAL A 65 -13.29 10.60 -11.83
C VAL A 65 -12.84 11.51 -12.96
N GLN A 66 -13.68 11.76 -13.98
CA GLN A 66 -13.36 12.68 -15.08
C GLN A 66 -13.04 14.11 -14.58
N ARG A 67 -13.86 14.65 -13.66
CA ARG A 67 -13.61 15.97 -13.06
C ARG A 67 -12.31 16.01 -12.27
N ALA A 68 -12.01 14.94 -11.52
CA ALA A 68 -10.79 14.84 -10.74
C ALA A 68 -9.53 14.81 -11.60
N VAL A 69 -9.57 14.11 -12.73
CA VAL A 69 -8.43 13.96 -13.68
C VAL A 69 -8.22 15.21 -14.52
N GLN A 70 -9.29 15.98 -14.79
CA GLN A 70 -9.20 17.16 -15.66
C GLN A 70 -8.13 18.15 -15.19
N GLY A 71 -7.21 18.52 -16.11
CA GLY A 71 -6.14 19.47 -15.85
C GLY A 71 -4.99 18.94 -14.98
N THR A 72 -4.93 17.65 -14.70
CA THR A 72 -3.78 17.04 -13.99
C THR A 72 -2.63 16.70 -14.95
N SER A 73 -1.41 16.60 -14.42
CA SER A 73 -0.21 16.26 -15.21
C SER A 73 0.04 14.75 -15.26
N SER A 74 -0.22 14.07 -14.15
CA SER A 74 0.04 12.65 -13.95
C SER A 74 -0.83 12.11 -12.81
N ILE A 75 -0.88 10.80 -12.66
CA ILE A 75 -1.76 10.12 -11.70
C ILE A 75 -0.96 9.10 -10.89
N TYR A 76 -1.14 9.12 -9.56
CA TYR A 76 -0.86 7.99 -8.69
C TYR A 76 -2.18 7.28 -8.39
N PHE A 77 -2.33 6.04 -8.85
CA PHE A 77 -3.52 5.24 -8.66
C PHE A 77 -3.29 4.14 -7.62
N ALA A 78 -3.99 4.23 -6.50
CA ALA A 78 -4.08 3.19 -5.47
C ALA A 78 -5.55 3.04 -5.08
N TYR A 79 -6.09 1.84 -5.24
CA TYR A 79 -7.48 1.55 -4.89
C TYR A 79 -7.54 0.78 -3.58
N PRO A 80 -8.44 1.15 -2.65
CA PRO A 80 -8.62 0.44 -1.38
C PRO A 80 -8.92 -1.05 -1.58
N VAL A 81 -8.64 -1.87 -0.57
CA VAL A 81 -9.01 -3.30 -0.60
C VAL A 81 -10.51 -3.43 -0.30
N GLN A 82 -11.29 -3.27 -1.35
CA GLN A 82 -12.76 -3.34 -1.38
C GLN A 82 -13.22 -3.70 -2.78
N ASP A 83 -14.52 -3.95 -2.96
CA ASP A 83 -15.12 -4.17 -4.27
C ASP A 83 -14.98 -2.95 -5.19
N GLY A 84 -15.11 -3.17 -6.51
CA GLY A 84 -15.13 -2.11 -7.51
C GLY A 84 -13.77 -1.73 -8.09
N LEU A 85 -12.68 -2.49 -7.84
CA LEU A 85 -11.37 -2.19 -8.44
C LEU A 85 -11.43 -2.08 -9.96
N MET A 86 -12.12 -3.02 -10.63
CA MET A 86 -12.14 -3.03 -12.10
C MET A 86 -12.94 -1.86 -12.66
N ASP A 87 -14.06 -1.51 -12.03
CA ASP A 87 -14.87 -0.34 -12.42
C ASP A 87 -14.06 0.96 -12.22
N ALA A 88 -13.40 1.10 -11.08
CA ALA A 88 -12.52 2.24 -10.80
C ALA A 88 -11.33 2.32 -11.77
N THR A 89 -10.76 1.15 -12.15
CA THR A 89 -9.68 1.08 -13.13
C THR A 89 -10.15 1.53 -14.52
N ALA A 90 -11.30 1.03 -14.97
CA ALA A 90 -11.87 1.39 -16.26
C ALA A 90 -12.24 2.89 -16.32
N ALA A 91 -12.87 3.42 -15.26
CA ALA A 91 -13.21 4.82 -15.15
C ALA A 91 -11.96 5.71 -15.17
N MET A 92 -10.92 5.34 -14.41
CA MET A 92 -9.66 6.08 -14.37
C MET A 92 -8.92 6.02 -15.71
N ALA A 93 -8.88 4.86 -16.37
CA ALA A 93 -8.25 4.68 -17.67
C ALA A 93 -8.92 5.56 -18.75
N LEU A 94 -10.25 5.55 -18.79
CA LEU A 94 -11.02 6.40 -19.71
C LEU A 94 -10.78 7.89 -19.44
N ALA A 95 -10.93 8.33 -18.21
CA ALA A 95 -10.75 9.74 -17.83
C ALA A 95 -9.32 10.24 -18.11
N ALA A 96 -8.31 9.41 -17.80
CA ALA A 96 -6.91 9.74 -18.08
C ALA A 96 -6.63 9.87 -19.58
N ARG A 97 -7.18 8.98 -20.40
CA ARG A 97 -7.05 9.03 -21.86
C ARG A 97 -7.73 10.25 -22.44
N GLU A 98 -8.96 10.56 -22.04
CA GLU A 98 -9.72 11.74 -22.48
C GLU A 98 -9.03 13.07 -22.09
N ALA A 99 -8.41 13.12 -20.91
CA ALA A 99 -7.69 14.31 -20.44
C ALA A 99 -6.27 14.42 -21.00
N GLY A 100 -5.80 13.45 -21.81
CA GLY A 100 -4.46 13.44 -22.36
C GLY A 100 -3.36 13.22 -21.31
N VAL A 101 -3.67 12.53 -20.22
CA VAL A 101 -2.66 12.13 -19.25
C VAL A 101 -1.76 11.07 -19.88
N SER A 102 -0.44 11.24 -19.76
CA SER A 102 0.57 10.37 -20.37
C SER A 102 1.49 9.72 -19.32
N ARG A 103 1.08 9.76 -18.04
CA ARG A 103 1.84 9.16 -16.94
C ARG A 103 0.89 8.72 -15.83
N LEU A 104 0.85 7.42 -15.57
CA LEU A 104 0.10 6.84 -14.46
C LEU A 104 1.00 5.84 -13.72
N VAL A 105 1.10 6.00 -12.41
CA VAL A 105 1.76 5.03 -11.52
C VAL A 105 0.69 4.26 -10.77
N ASN A 106 0.54 2.97 -11.11
CA ASN A 106 -0.45 2.08 -10.53
C ASN A 106 0.16 1.24 -9.40
N LEU A 107 -0.42 1.25 -8.21
CA LEU A 107 -0.03 0.40 -7.10
C LEU A 107 -0.80 -0.91 -7.13
N VAL A 108 -0.08 -2.01 -7.26
CA VAL A 108 -0.62 -3.38 -7.26
C VAL A 108 0.16 -4.28 -6.29
N MET A 109 -0.32 -5.49 -6.11
CA MET A 109 0.34 -6.48 -5.26
C MET A 109 1.48 -7.18 -5.98
N LEU A 110 2.50 -7.63 -5.23
CA LEU A 110 3.70 -8.29 -5.78
C LEU A 110 3.35 -9.47 -6.69
N GLN A 111 2.38 -10.28 -6.31
CA GLN A 111 1.95 -11.46 -7.07
C GLN A 111 0.73 -11.16 -7.96
N SER A 112 0.76 -10.05 -8.70
CA SER A 112 -0.27 -9.74 -9.70
C SER A 112 -0.04 -10.58 -10.96
N THR A 113 -0.68 -11.75 -11.01
CA THR A 113 -0.61 -12.71 -12.12
C THR A 113 -1.99 -13.29 -12.41
N PRO A 114 -2.22 -13.88 -13.60
CA PRO A 114 -3.49 -14.53 -13.90
C PRO A 114 -3.86 -15.65 -12.91
N ASP A 115 -2.84 -16.37 -12.41
CA ASP A 115 -3.00 -17.54 -11.52
C ASP A 115 -2.79 -17.18 -10.04
N ALA A 116 -2.80 -15.87 -9.70
CA ALA A 116 -2.59 -15.43 -8.34
C ALA A 116 -3.60 -16.03 -7.34
N PRO A 117 -3.18 -16.31 -6.10
CA PRO A 117 -3.99 -17.08 -5.14
C PRO A 117 -5.28 -16.38 -4.70
N THR A 118 -5.36 -15.06 -4.83
CA THR A 118 -6.56 -14.32 -4.43
C THR A 118 -7.24 -13.65 -5.61
N PRO A 119 -8.59 -13.50 -5.59
CA PRO A 119 -9.31 -12.75 -6.62
C PRO A 119 -8.77 -11.34 -6.80
N ARG A 120 -8.44 -10.67 -5.70
CA ARG A 120 -7.90 -9.31 -5.71
C ARG A 120 -6.57 -9.20 -6.45
N MET A 121 -5.66 -10.17 -6.27
CA MET A 121 -4.38 -10.18 -6.99
C MET A 121 -4.59 -10.39 -8.49
N ARG A 122 -5.54 -11.24 -8.89
CA ARG A 122 -5.93 -11.42 -10.30
C ARG A 122 -6.55 -10.15 -10.88
N GLN A 123 -7.38 -9.43 -10.10
CA GLN A 123 -7.91 -8.11 -10.49
C GLN A 123 -6.79 -7.06 -10.63
N ASN A 124 -5.76 -7.10 -9.78
CA ASN A 124 -4.60 -6.22 -9.95
C ASN A 124 -3.88 -6.49 -11.28
N TYR A 125 -3.68 -7.75 -11.66
CA TYR A 125 -3.14 -8.09 -12.97
C TYR A 125 -4.00 -7.53 -14.11
N LEU A 126 -5.32 -7.70 -14.04
CA LEU A 126 -6.24 -7.14 -15.04
C LEU A 126 -6.20 -5.61 -15.06
N SER A 127 -6.06 -4.97 -13.91
CA SER A 127 -5.90 -3.52 -13.80
C SER A 127 -4.64 -3.03 -14.52
N GLU A 128 -3.51 -3.76 -14.42
CA GLU A 128 -2.30 -3.47 -15.19
C GLU A 128 -2.63 -3.47 -16.69
N GLN A 129 -3.26 -4.55 -17.18
CA GLN A 129 -3.58 -4.71 -18.61
C GLN A 129 -4.52 -3.61 -19.13
N VAL A 130 -5.55 -3.23 -18.35
CA VAL A 130 -6.47 -2.15 -18.74
C VAL A 130 -5.76 -0.81 -18.87
N PHE A 131 -4.85 -0.48 -17.94
CA PHE A 131 -4.08 0.76 -18.04
C PHE A 131 -3.07 0.75 -19.19
N GLU A 132 -2.48 -0.40 -19.51
CA GLU A 132 -1.61 -0.56 -20.68
C GLU A 132 -2.40 -0.39 -22.00
N TRP A 133 -3.57 -1.02 -22.13
CA TRP A 133 -4.45 -0.87 -23.29
C TRP A 133 -4.95 0.57 -23.45
N ALA A 134 -5.13 1.31 -22.37
CA ALA A 134 -5.50 2.71 -22.44
C ALA A 134 -4.42 3.61 -23.04
N ASN A 135 -3.17 3.13 -23.12
CA ASN A 135 -2.01 3.84 -23.68
C ASN A 135 -1.78 5.22 -23.04
N ILE A 136 -1.79 5.26 -21.71
CA ILE A 136 -1.66 6.48 -20.89
C ILE A 136 -0.31 6.56 -20.16
N GLY A 137 0.71 5.84 -20.66
CA GLY A 137 2.03 5.80 -20.04
C GLY A 137 2.03 5.18 -18.64
N ALA A 138 1.24 4.13 -18.45
CA ALA A 138 1.12 3.45 -17.16
C ALA A 138 2.40 2.66 -16.82
N VAL A 139 2.76 2.68 -15.54
CA VAL A 139 3.77 1.82 -14.92
C VAL A 139 3.22 1.25 -13.62
N HIS A 140 3.74 0.10 -13.18
CA HIS A 140 3.15 -0.65 -12.08
C HIS A 140 4.15 -0.87 -10.95
N ILE A 141 3.79 -0.45 -9.74
CA ILE A 141 4.53 -0.78 -8.53
C ILE A 141 3.92 -2.05 -7.95
N ARG A 142 4.68 -3.14 -7.95
CA ARG A 142 4.29 -4.42 -7.37
C ARG A 142 4.83 -4.52 -5.96
N ALA A 143 4.02 -4.07 -4.98
CA ALA A 143 4.40 -4.03 -3.57
C ALA A 143 4.04 -5.33 -2.84
N THR A 144 4.89 -5.70 -1.89
CA THR A 144 4.66 -6.81 -0.97
C THR A 144 3.87 -6.37 0.28
N VAL A 145 3.83 -7.21 1.31
CA VAL A 145 3.09 -6.95 2.56
C VAL A 145 3.68 -5.75 3.30
N PHE A 146 2.83 -4.82 3.70
CA PHE A 146 3.26 -3.61 4.38
C PHE A 146 3.61 -3.84 5.86
N TYR A 147 4.65 -3.17 6.38
CA TYR A 147 4.97 -3.10 7.81
C TYR A 147 3.78 -2.61 8.64
N GLU A 148 2.97 -1.74 8.07
CA GLU A 148 1.77 -1.18 8.69
C GLU A 148 0.74 -2.23 9.09
N ASN A 149 0.69 -3.38 8.38
CA ASN A 149 -0.17 -4.51 8.75
C ASN A 149 0.29 -5.13 10.07
N LEU A 150 1.61 -5.32 10.24
CA LEU A 150 2.22 -5.78 11.49
C LEU A 150 2.03 -4.77 12.61
N GLY A 151 2.26 -3.50 12.34
CA GLY A 151 2.03 -2.42 13.30
C GLY A 151 0.57 -2.36 13.76
N ALA A 152 -0.39 -2.56 12.87
CA ALA A 152 -1.81 -2.61 13.22
C ALA A 152 -2.15 -3.82 14.11
N ALA A 153 -1.63 -5.00 13.80
CA ALA A 153 -1.80 -6.20 14.62
C ALA A 153 -1.14 -6.04 16.00
N ALA A 154 0.09 -5.49 16.04
CA ALA A 154 0.81 -5.24 17.28
C ALA A 154 0.06 -4.26 18.19
N ARG A 155 -0.35 -3.10 17.67
CA ARG A 155 -1.14 -2.11 18.44
C ARG A 155 -2.37 -2.71 19.09
N GLN A 156 -2.96 -3.71 18.48
CA GLN A 156 -4.18 -4.32 18.96
C GLN A 156 -3.98 -5.25 20.16
N SER A 157 -2.90 -6.00 20.18
CA SER A 157 -2.73 -7.11 21.13
C SER A 157 -1.56 -6.90 22.10
N LEU A 158 -0.51 -6.19 21.70
CA LEU A 158 0.67 -5.96 22.53
C LEU A 158 0.37 -5.25 23.87
N PRO A 159 -0.41 -4.14 23.92
CA PRO A 159 -0.62 -3.41 25.15
C PRO A 159 -1.34 -4.21 26.24
N ALA A 160 -2.25 -5.09 25.83
CA ALA A 160 -3.08 -5.88 26.75
C ALA A 160 -2.53 -7.29 27.00
N GLN A 161 -1.90 -7.91 26.00
CA GLN A 161 -1.60 -9.35 26.00
C GLN A 161 -0.09 -9.65 25.91
N GLY A 162 0.75 -8.65 25.61
CA GLY A 162 2.18 -8.86 25.39
C GLY A 162 2.51 -9.75 24.19
N ALA A 163 1.59 -9.85 23.22
CA ALA A 163 1.71 -10.73 22.09
C ALA A 163 1.31 -10.04 20.77
N VAL A 164 1.92 -10.44 19.65
CA VAL A 164 1.45 -10.14 18.30
C VAL A 164 0.65 -11.35 17.81
N ARG A 165 -0.63 -11.15 17.53
CA ARG A 165 -1.58 -12.21 17.20
C ARG A 165 -1.98 -12.16 15.74
N LEU A 166 -1.57 -13.16 14.95
CA LEU A 166 -1.79 -13.23 13.50
C LEU A 166 -1.93 -14.67 13.02
N PRO A 167 -2.71 -14.94 11.95
CA PRO A 167 -2.86 -16.28 11.37
C PRO A 167 -1.76 -16.56 10.33
N TRP A 168 -0.50 -16.28 10.65
CA TRP A 168 0.61 -16.31 9.68
C TRP A 168 1.49 -17.56 9.77
N GLY A 169 1.08 -18.55 10.54
CA GLY A 169 1.81 -19.80 10.74
C GLY A 169 2.80 -19.71 11.90
N SER A 170 3.83 -20.54 11.84
CA SER A 170 4.83 -20.62 12.91
C SER A 170 5.83 -19.45 12.86
N GLU A 171 6.61 -19.30 13.93
CA GLU A 171 7.70 -18.31 13.99
C GLU A 171 8.75 -18.47 12.88
N SER A 172 8.84 -19.63 12.24
CA SER A 172 9.74 -19.87 11.10
C SER A 172 9.19 -19.38 9.76
N THR A 173 7.92 -18.94 9.68
CA THR A 173 7.33 -18.38 8.46
C THR A 173 8.11 -17.14 8.05
N VAL A 174 8.59 -17.14 6.81
CA VAL A 174 9.35 -16.02 6.21
C VAL A 174 8.41 -15.17 5.37
N LEU A 175 8.58 -13.87 5.46
CA LEU A 175 7.69 -12.89 4.82
C LEU A 175 8.51 -11.82 4.08
N PRO A 176 8.19 -11.55 2.81
CA PRO A 176 8.67 -10.36 2.12
C PRO A 176 7.84 -9.15 2.57
N LEU A 177 8.50 -8.10 3.01
CA LEU A 177 7.85 -6.94 3.64
C LEU A 177 8.39 -5.62 3.09
N VAL A 178 7.61 -4.55 3.22
CA VAL A 178 8.00 -3.19 2.82
C VAL A 178 7.33 -2.12 3.67
N ALA A 179 7.97 -0.97 3.87
CA ALA A 179 7.32 0.21 4.43
C ALA A 179 6.47 0.93 3.38
N GLY A 180 5.29 1.41 3.75
CA GLY A 180 4.45 2.21 2.85
C GLY A 180 5.12 3.50 2.37
N GLU A 181 5.98 4.09 3.20
CA GLU A 181 6.80 5.24 2.83
C GLU A 181 7.81 4.92 1.72
N ASP A 182 8.41 3.73 1.71
CA ASP A 182 9.33 3.30 0.65
C ASP A 182 8.62 3.15 -0.69
N VAL A 183 7.44 2.55 -0.68
CA VAL A 183 6.57 2.46 -1.86
C VAL A 183 6.21 3.85 -2.37
N ALA A 184 5.91 4.79 -1.48
CA ALA A 184 5.61 6.18 -1.85
C ALA A 184 6.84 6.90 -2.44
N ARG A 185 8.05 6.66 -1.90
CA ARG A 185 9.30 7.21 -2.49
C ARG A 185 9.50 6.70 -3.92
N VAL A 186 9.30 5.41 -4.16
CA VAL A 186 9.34 4.82 -5.51
C VAL A 186 8.29 5.45 -6.41
N ALA A 187 7.04 5.59 -5.93
CA ALA A 187 5.97 6.22 -6.69
C ALA A 187 6.32 7.66 -7.09
N VAL A 188 6.84 8.46 -6.17
CA VAL A 188 7.27 9.84 -6.45
C VAL A 188 8.45 9.86 -7.42
N GLY A 189 9.42 8.95 -7.28
CA GLY A 189 10.50 8.80 -8.24
C GLY A 189 10.00 8.54 -9.67
N LEU A 190 9.04 7.62 -9.84
CA LEU A 190 8.41 7.31 -11.13
C LEU A 190 7.57 8.49 -11.65
N LEU A 191 6.80 9.16 -10.78
CA LEU A 191 5.98 10.32 -11.17
C LEU A 191 6.83 11.51 -11.67
N THR A 192 8.06 11.65 -11.16
CA THR A 192 8.96 12.77 -11.47
C THR A 192 10.11 12.40 -12.40
N SER A 193 10.27 11.13 -12.75
CA SER A 193 11.33 10.69 -13.68
C SER A 193 11.17 11.35 -15.05
N PRO A 194 12.25 11.81 -15.67
CA PRO A 194 12.20 12.30 -17.05
C PRO A 194 11.94 11.17 -18.07
N GLN A 195 12.24 9.93 -17.68
CA GLN A 195 12.08 8.76 -18.55
C GLN A 195 11.28 7.69 -17.84
N LEU A 196 10.22 7.21 -18.49
CA LEU A 196 9.43 6.07 -18.09
C LEU A 196 9.35 5.04 -19.21
N VAL A 197 9.41 3.78 -18.86
CA VAL A 197 9.13 2.69 -19.80
C VAL A 197 7.69 2.25 -19.55
N ALA A 198 6.76 2.64 -20.41
CA ALA A 198 5.35 2.26 -20.29
C ALA A 198 5.21 0.74 -20.23
N GLY A 199 4.29 0.24 -19.40
CA GLY A 199 4.08 -1.18 -19.12
C GLY A 199 5.12 -1.79 -18.17
N ALA A 200 6.15 -1.04 -17.74
CA ALA A 200 7.14 -1.59 -16.81
C ALA A 200 6.52 -1.85 -15.41
N ALA A 201 6.85 -3.02 -14.85
CA ALA A 201 6.50 -3.39 -13.50
C ALA A 201 7.75 -3.35 -12.59
N TYR A 202 7.61 -2.73 -11.44
CA TYR A 202 8.67 -2.51 -10.47
C TYR A 202 8.36 -3.26 -9.17
N PRO A 203 8.97 -4.44 -8.93
CA PRO A 203 8.85 -5.12 -7.65
C PRO A 203 9.47 -4.27 -6.53
N VAL A 204 8.77 -4.15 -5.41
CA VAL A 204 9.20 -3.34 -4.26
C VAL A 204 9.15 -4.20 -3.00
N ILE A 205 10.33 -4.71 -2.61
CA ILE A 205 10.56 -5.55 -1.45
C ILE A 205 11.66 -4.89 -0.62
N GLY A 206 11.33 -4.48 0.60
CA GLY A 206 12.25 -3.80 1.51
C GLY A 206 13.07 -4.74 2.38
N THR A 207 12.47 -5.87 2.78
CA THR A 207 13.14 -6.92 3.54
C THR A 207 12.40 -8.25 3.36
N THR A 208 13.11 -9.36 3.60
CA THR A 208 12.51 -10.71 3.68
C THR A 208 13.03 -11.36 4.94
N ILE A 209 12.17 -11.47 5.96
CA ILE A 209 12.53 -11.88 7.32
C ILE A 209 11.47 -12.84 7.91
N SER A 210 11.89 -13.63 8.88
CA SER A 210 11.03 -14.55 9.62
C SER A 210 10.15 -13.84 10.65
N LEU A 211 9.03 -14.45 11.03
CA LEU A 211 8.22 -13.99 12.17
C LEU A 211 9.03 -13.93 13.46
N ARG A 212 9.96 -14.86 13.67
CA ARG A 212 10.89 -14.83 14.81
C ARG A 212 11.71 -13.55 14.87
N GLU A 213 12.29 -13.13 13.74
CA GLU A 213 13.06 -11.88 13.66
C GLU A 213 12.17 -10.65 13.88
N ILE A 214 10.93 -10.68 13.37
CA ILE A 214 9.92 -9.65 13.61
C ILE A 214 9.64 -9.51 15.11
N ILE A 215 9.34 -10.60 15.79
CA ILE A 215 9.01 -10.62 17.22
C ILE A 215 10.22 -10.20 18.07
N THR A 216 11.40 -10.71 17.75
CA THR A 216 12.65 -10.32 18.40
C THR A 216 12.91 -8.81 18.26
N THR A 217 12.62 -8.24 17.08
CA THR A 217 12.76 -6.80 16.84
C THR A 217 11.76 -5.99 17.67
N PHE A 218 10.49 -6.40 17.75
CA PHE A 218 9.53 -5.78 18.65
C PHE A 218 10.01 -5.83 20.11
N ALA A 219 10.43 -6.99 20.60
CA ALA A 219 10.89 -7.15 21.98
C ALA A 219 12.07 -6.23 22.30
N ARG A 220 13.07 -6.21 21.44
CA ARG A 220 14.29 -5.42 21.59
C ARG A 220 14.00 -3.92 21.55
N VAL A 221 13.23 -3.44 20.58
CA VAL A 221 12.96 -2.00 20.42
C VAL A 221 12.03 -1.47 21.50
N LEU A 222 11.01 -2.25 21.88
CA LEU A 222 10.04 -1.84 22.89
C LEU A 222 10.53 -2.05 24.34
N GLY A 223 11.65 -2.77 24.53
CA GLY A 223 12.17 -3.09 25.87
C GLY A 223 11.24 -3.98 26.70
N LYS A 224 10.45 -4.83 26.04
CA LYS A 224 9.43 -5.69 26.66
C LYS A 224 9.54 -7.12 26.14
N ASN A 225 9.07 -8.07 26.95
CA ASN A 225 8.88 -9.43 26.47
C ASN A 225 7.68 -9.42 25.50
N VAL A 226 7.93 -9.74 24.23
CA VAL A 226 6.91 -9.86 23.18
C VAL A 226 6.93 -11.28 22.66
N ARG A 227 5.75 -11.92 22.59
CA ARG A 227 5.61 -13.25 22.01
C ARG A 227 4.75 -13.20 20.75
N TYR A 228 4.93 -14.17 19.89
CA TYR A 228 4.01 -14.45 18.79
C TYR A 228 2.95 -15.44 19.26
N GLU A 229 1.72 -15.22 18.84
CA GLU A 229 0.60 -16.12 19.06
C GLU A 229 -0.12 -16.34 17.75
N GLU A 230 -0.01 -17.56 17.21
CA GLU A 230 -0.78 -17.92 16.03
C GLU A 230 -2.24 -18.06 16.41
N ILE A 231 -3.11 -17.36 15.69
CA ILE A 231 -4.56 -17.47 15.82
C ILE A 231 -5.16 -18.18 14.60
N SER A 232 -6.34 -18.73 14.75
CA SER A 232 -7.07 -19.34 13.63
C SER A 232 -7.51 -18.28 12.62
N ASP A 233 -7.77 -18.72 11.37
CA ASP A 233 -8.34 -17.85 10.33
C ASP A 233 -9.70 -17.30 10.76
N ASP A 234 -10.55 -18.11 11.39
CA ASP A 234 -11.87 -17.71 11.85
C ASP A 234 -11.80 -16.66 12.98
N GLU A 235 -10.87 -16.83 13.92
CA GLU A 235 -10.63 -15.85 14.97
C GLU A 235 -10.15 -14.52 14.37
N TRP A 236 -9.21 -14.55 13.42
CA TRP A 236 -8.76 -13.36 12.73
C TRP A 236 -9.89 -12.66 11.96
N ARG A 237 -10.73 -13.43 11.23
CA ARG A 237 -11.90 -12.91 10.51
C ARG A 237 -12.88 -12.20 11.45
N SER A 238 -13.17 -12.82 12.58
CA SER A 238 -14.04 -12.24 13.62
C SER A 238 -13.48 -10.92 14.14
N HIS A 239 -12.18 -10.86 14.42
CA HIS A 239 -11.51 -9.63 14.85
C HIS A 239 -11.49 -8.57 13.74
N ALA A 240 -11.32 -8.94 12.49
CA ALA A 240 -11.35 -8.00 11.38
C ALA A 240 -12.75 -7.41 11.17
N ALA A 241 -13.80 -8.24 11.23
CA ALA A 241 -15.20 -7.79 11.14
C ALA A 241 -15.56 -6.82 12.28
N ALA A 242 -15.20 -7.15 13.51
CA ALA A 242 -15.43 -6.29 14.68
C ALA A 242 -14.76 -4.91 14.56
N ARG A 243 -13.71 -4.79 13.72
CA ARG A 243 -13.01 -3.52 13.41
C ARG A 243 -13.54 -2.81 12.18
N GLY A 244 -14.64 -3.29 11.60
CA GLY A 244 -15.25 -2.68 10.42
C GLY A 244 -14.43 -2.87 9.14
N TYR A 245 -13.70 -3.99 9.00
CA TYR A 245 -13.24 -4.41 7.68
C TYR A 245 -14.45 -4.86 6.86
N ASN A 246 -14.50 -4.49 5.58
CA ASN A 246 -15.53 -4.99 4.68
C ASN A 246 -15.27 -6.46 4.32
N GLU A 247 -16.29 -7.18 3.87
CA GLU A 247 -16.22 -8.60 3.55
C GLU A 247 -15.17 -8.93 2.48
N HIS A 248 -15.04 -8.07 1.46
CA HIS A 248 -14.02 -8.22 0.42
C HIS A 248 -12.61 -8.18 1.01
N ALA A 249 -12.33 -7.23 1.91
CA ALA A 249 -11.03 -7.13 2.56
C ALA A 249 -10.77 -8.35 3.47
N ILE A 250 -11.78 -8.81 4.22
CA ILE A 250 -11.66 -10.01 5.07
C ILE A 250 -11.36 -11.24 4.20
N ALA A 251 -12.12 -11.45 3.14
CA ALA A 251 -11.93 -12.60 2.25
C ALA A 251 -10.55 -12.58 1.56
N HIS A 252 -10.13 -11.40 1.06
CA HIS A 252 -8.83 -11.25 0.42
C HIS A 252 -7.68 -11.49 1.39
N LEU A 253 -7.68 -10.82 2.55
CA LEU A 253 -6.58 -10.93 3.52
C LEU A 253 -6.50 -12.33 4.12
N SER A 254 -7.64 -12.96 4.43
CA SER A 254 -7.70 -14.35 4.87
C SER A 254 -7.08 -15.31 3.84
N ALA A 255 -7.41 -15.15 2.55
CA ALA A 255 -6.81 -15.94 1.49
C ALA A 255 -5.31 -15.66 1.32
N LEU A 256 -4.89 -14.39 1.46
CA LEU A 256 -3.48 -13.99 1.42
C LEU A 256 -2.69 -14.62 2.58
N TRP A 257 -3.23 -14.57 3.80
CA TRP A 257 -2.57 -15.16 4.97
C TRP A 257 -2.42 -16.68 4.83
N ARG A 258 -3.43 -17.37 4.31
CA ARG A 258 -3.33 -18.80 4.01
C ARG A 258 -2.26 -19.09 2.96
N ALA A 259 -2.18 -18.30 1.92
CA ALA A 259 -1.18 -18.47 0.87
C ALA A 259 0.25 -18.25 1.43
N LEU A 260 0.47 -17.21 2.23
CA LEU A 260 1.77 -16.93 2.86
C LEU A 260 2.17 -18.03 3.86
N ARG A 261 1.24 -18.49 4.68
CA ARG A 261 1.47 -19.58 5.65
C ARG A 261 1.84 -20.91 4.98
N GLY A 262 1.22 -21.20 3.83
CA GLY A 262 1.50 -22.39 3.04
C GLY A 262 2.73 -22.28 2.12
N ALA A 263 3.25 -21.08 1.93
CA ALA A 263 4.39 -20.86 1.07
C ALA A 263 5.70 -21.08 1.82
N ALA A 264 6.52 -22.01 1.35
CA ALA A 264 7.91 -22.10 1.79
C ALA A 264 8.73 -20.99 1.11
N ILE A 265 8.64 -19.76 1.63
CA ILE A 265 9.36 -18.62 1.07
C ILE A 265 10.83 -18.74 1.43
N ASP A 266 11.66 -18.91 0.39
CA ASP A 266 13.12 -18.83 0.52
C ASP A 266 13.54 -17.36 0.32
N PRO A 267 14.24 -16.75 1.30
CA PRO A 267 14.78 -15.39 1.15
C PRO A 267 15.74 -15.22 -0.03
N ASN A 268 16.34 -16.32 -0.50
CA ASN A 268 17.24 -16.33 -1.65
C ASN A 268 16.51 -16.50 -3.00
N ASP A 269 15.20 -16.80 -2.98
CA ASP A 269 14.40 -16.83 -4.21
C ASP A 269 14.29 -15.42 -4.80
N PRO A 270 14.71 -15.22 -6.06
CA PRO A 270 14.65 -13.90 -6.71
C PRO A 270 13.27 -13.24 -6.67
N ARG A 271 12.20 -14.01 -6.57
CA ARG A 271 10.82 -13.50 -6.46
C ARG A 271 10.54 -12.79 -5.13
N TYR A 272 11.31 -13.09 -4.08
CA TYR A 272 11.14 -12.57 -2.72
C TYR A 272 12.39 -11.88 -2.18
N ALA A 273 13.47 -11.84 -2.97
CA ALA A 273 14.68 -11.13 -2.60
C ALA A 273 14.44 -9.62 -2.52
N VAL A 274 15.14 -8.94 -1.62
CA VAL A 274 15.13 -7.48 -1.52
C VAL A 274 15.52 -6.87 -2.86
N THR A 275 14.72 -5.92 -3.34
CA THR A 275 14.98 -5.26 -4.62
C THR A 275 15.75 -3.95 -4.44
N ASP A 276 16.54 -3.58 -5.44
CA ASP A 276 17.23 -2.27 -5.49
C ASP A 276 16.32 -1.12 -5.96
N THR A 277 15.07 -1.43 -6.32
CA THR A 277 14.07 -0.47 -6.79
C THR A 277 13.89 0.70 -5.81
N ILE A 278 13.86 0.42 -4.50
CA ILE A 278 13.67 1.44 -3.46
C ILE A 278 14.84 2.42 -3.46
N GLU A 279 16.07 1.92 -3.56
CA GLU A 279 17.27 2.76 -3.57
C GLU A 279 17.42 3.51 -4.90
N LYS A 280 17.32 2.82 -6.03
CA LYS A 280 17.55 3.39 -7.37
C LYS A 280 16.48 4.41 -7.78
N ILE A 281 15.21 4.13 -7.49
CA ILE A 281 14.08 4.99 -7.90
C ILE A 281 13.60 5.86 -6.74
N GLY A 282 13.51 5.32 -5.53
CA GLY A 282 13.07 6.02 -4.34
C GLY A 282 14.15 6.91 -3.69
N GLY A 283 15.43 6.78 -4.13
CA GLY A 283 16.52 7.68 -3.77
C GLY A 283 17.16 7.46 -2.40
N ALA A 284 16.79 6.41 -1.67
CA ALA A 284 17.42 6.03 -0.41
C ALA A 284 17.21 4.54 -0.13
N LYS A 285 18.04 3.95 0.73
CA LYS A 285 17.92 2.56 1.17
C LYS A 285 16.53 2.28 1.77
N PRO A 286 16.06 1.01 1.71
CA PRO A 286 14.81 0.62 2.36
C PRO A 286 14.80 0.96 3.85
N LYS A 287 13.66 1.41 4.36
CA LYS A 287 13.44 1.55 5.80
C LYS A 287 13.53 0.17 6.45
N THR A 288 14.36 0.03 7.47
CA THR A 288 14.44 -1.23 8.20
C THR A 288 13.17 -1.42 9.05
N PHE A 289 12.81 -2.70 9.32
CA PHE A 289 11.70 -2.98 10.22
C PHE A 289 11.94 -2.43 11.63
N GLU A 290 13.20 -2.44 12.09
CA GLU A 290 13.59 -1.81 13.36
C GLU A 290 13.29 -0.30 13.40
N ALA A 291 13.66 0.43 12.36
CA ALA A 291 13.37 1.87 12.27
C ALA A 291 11.86 2.14 12.30
N PHE A 292 11.07 1.33 11.57
CA PHE A 292 9.61 1.41 11.59
C PHE A 292 9.03 1.20 13.00
N VAL A 293 9.49 0.18 13.72
CA VAL A 293 9.02 -0.09 15.11
C VAL A 293 9.44 1.04 16.05
N ARG A 294 10.66 1.56 15.92
CA ARG A 294 11.18 2.66 16.75
C ARG A 294 10.38 3.94 16.57
N GLU A 295 10.07 4.31 15.33
CA GLU A 295 9.25 5.49 15.02
C GLU A 295 7.80 5.36 15.55
N GLY A 296 7.22 4.15 15.46
CA GLY A 296 5.87 3.85 15.92
C GLY A 296 5.75 3.46 17.42
N GLN A 297 6.84 3.53 18.20
CA GLN A 297 6.89 2.97 19.56
C GLN A 297 5.79 3.51 20.48
N SER A 298 5.51 4.80 20.45
CA SER A 298 4.47 5.42 21.27
C SER A 298 3.08 4.89 20.93
N GLU A 299 2.77 4.74 19.65
CA GLU A 299 1.49 4.21 19.17
C GLU A 299 1.34 2.71 19.47
N LEU A 300 2.44 1.94 19.39
CA LEU A 300 2.45 0.51 19.65
C LEU A 300 2.23 0.17 21.13
N LEU A 301 2.58 1.09 22.04
CA LEU A 301 2.44 0.92 23.47
C LEU A 301 1.20 1.61 24.05
N ALA A 302 0.52 2.45 23.27
CA ALA A 302 -0.72 3.10 23.70
C ALA A 302 -1.80 2.04 23.93
N LYS A 303 -2.44 2.07 25.12
CA LYS A 303 -3.63 1.26 25.36
C LYS A 303 -4.73 1.74 24.42
N SER A 304 -5.41 0.82 23.75
CA SER A 304 -6.63 1.14 23.01
C SER A 304 -7.65 1.72 24.00
N ALA A 305 -8.12 2.92 23.69
CA ALA A 305 -9.17 3.58 24.46
C ALA A 305 -10.50 2.81 24.33
#